data_2ea1f0baa834f13fecf0d34c9b94d031
#
_entry.id   2ea1f0baa834f13fecf0d34c9b94d031
#
_cell.length_a   1.000
_cell.length_b   1.000
_cell.length_c   1.000
_cell.angle_alpha   90.00
_cell.angle_beta   90.00
_cell.angle_gamma   90.00
#
_symmetry.space_group_name_H-M   'P 1'
#
loop_
_entity.id
_entity.type
_entity.pdbx_description
1 polymer ?
#
loop_
_entity_poly.entity_id
_entity_poly.type
_entity_poly.pdbx_seq_one_letter_code
_entity_poly.pdbx_strand_id
1 'polypeptide(L)'
;MNRRDFIRLCSKGVFAAALVPRNLETNPKEKRPIQFVLAQIKYRGGDWNPHPLAITPLMDELMLRTSVEAATLKHEVALTDSDLFNYPFLYITGKYEFEPFTQEEIEILRRFLSFGGFLLVDDALGQQGYGFDKALRREMQRIFPGNEFKRLPSGHAALRSYYLLRRIGGVRIANPNLEGITLGNSTPVIYCQNDLGGAWERDQLGNWTNPCSPGGEQQRRDAFHLGINLIVYAMTENYKEDLIHVPFIRKRLTR
;
A
#
# COMPACT_ATOMS: atom_id res chain seq x y z
N MET A 1 32.22 54.28 21.18
CA MET A 1 33.16 53.29 20.64
C MET A 1 32.88 53.17 19.15
N ASN A 2 33.76 53.72 18.30
CA ASN A 2 33.53 53.88 16.86
C ASN A 2 33.98 52.63 16.10
N ARG A 3 33.33 52.35 14.99
CA ARG A 3 33.54 51.18 14.12
C ARG A 3 35.03 51.00 13.69
N ARG A 4 35.86 52.02 13.79
CA ARG A 4 37.29 52.00 13.46
C ARG A 4 38.17 51.43 14.59
N ASP A 5 37.71 51.45 15.83
CA ASP A 5 38.47 50.95 16.98
C ASP A 5 38.33 49.45 17.14
N PHE A 6 37.24 48.87 16.64
CA PHE A 6 36.99 47.41 16.63
C PHE A 6 37.92 46.67 15.65
N ILE A 7 38.28 47.30 14.53
CA ILE A 7 39.13 46.69 13.50
C ILE A 7 40.62 46.68 13.91
N ARG A 8 41.06 47.58 14.77
CA ARG A 8 42.45 47.64 15.25
C ARG A 8 42.75 46.64 16.36
N LEU A 9 41.76 46.09 17.03
CA LEU A 9 41.97 45.12 18.10
C LEU A 9 42.15 43.69 17.59
N CYS A 10 41.76 43.41 16.34
CA CYS A 10 41.84 42.06 15.72
C CYS A 10 43.16 41.75 15.00
N SER A 11 44.14 42.69 14.98
CA SER A 11 45.37 42.53 14.18
C SER A 11 46.65 42.16 14.96
N LYS A 12 46.55 41.86 16.26
CA LYS A 12 47.69 41.39 17.04
C LYS A 12 47.34 40.24 17.97
N GLY A 13 47.22 39.06 17.39
CA GLY A 13 47.06 37.82 18.12
C GLY A 13 47.47 36.66 17.24
N VAL A 14 48.76 36.37 17.19
CA VAL A 14 49.26 35.12 16.62
C VAL A 14 48.87 33.99 17.58
N PHE A 15 47.78 33.30 17.31
CA PHE A 15 47.50 32.04 17.96
C PHE A 15 47.95 30.90 17.04
N ALA A 16 48.98 30.18 17.47
CA ALA A 16 49.39 28.93 16.93
C ALA A 16 48.21 27.93 17.17
N ALA A 17 47.37 27.74 16.20
CA ALA A 17 46.37 26.69 16.23
C ALA A 17 47.05 25.36 15.93
N ALA A 18 47.21 24.53 16.97
CA ALA A 18 47.57 23.14 16.82
C ALA A 18 46.56 22.46 15.88
N LEU A 19 47.05 21.93 14.77
CA LEU A 19 46.31 21.05 13.86
C LEU A 19 45.97 19.75 14.60
N VAL A 20 44.83 19.72 15.27
CA VAL A 20 44.18 18.47 15.65
C VAL A 20 43.45 17.98 14.43
N PRO A 21 43.74 16.81 13.89
CA PRO A 21 42.92 16.22 12.83
C PRO A 21 41.55 15.91 13.43
N ARG A 22 40.60 16.77 13.14
CA ARG A 22 39.20 16.53 13.43
C ARG A 22 38.71 15.54 12.40
N ASN A 23 38.88 14.24 12.67
CA ASN A 23 38.11 13.20 12.03
C ASN A 23 36.65 13.42 12.46
N LEU A 24 35.97 14.34 11.78
CA LEU A 24 34.52 14.41 11.73
C LEU A 24 34.06 13.34 10.77
N GLU A 25 34.15 12.08 11.20
CA GLU A 25 33.22 11.07 10.70
C GLU A 25 31.83 11.39 11.26
N THR A 26 31.23 12.44 10.78
CA THR A 26 29.80 12.54 10.75
C THR A 26 29.36 11.70 9.58
N ASN A 27 29.22 10.41 9.84
CA ASN A 27 28.36 9.58 9.04
C ASN A 27 26.93 9.97 9.44
N PRO A 28 26.23 10.89 8.73
CA PRO A 28 24.80 10.96 8.88
C PRO A 28 24.34 9.59 8.40
N LYS A 29 23.81 8.77 9.30
CA LYS A 29 22.91 7.70 8.87
C LYS A 29 21.87 8.43 8.03
N GLU A 30 22.07 8.47 6.72
CA GLU A 30 21.04 8.83 5.79
C GLU A 30 19.84 7.97 6.20
N LYS A 31 18.86 8.59 6.82
CA LYS A 31 17.56 7.96 6.97
C LYS A 31 17.13 7.70 5.55
N ARG A 32 17.35 6.46 5.09
CA ARG A 32 16.75 6.05 3.82
C ARG A 32 15.27 6.38 3.95
N PRO A 33 14.71 7.14 3.02
CA PRO A 33 13.29 7.44 3.06
C PRO A 33 12.54 6.12 3.21
N ILE A 34 11.49 6.12 4.03
CA ILE A 34 10.68 4.92 4.23
C ILE A 34 9.96 4.69 2.90
N GLN A 35 10.43 3.70 2.14
CA GLN A 35 9.82 3.33 0.87
C GLN A 35 8.53 2.56 1.12
N PHE A 36 7.48 2.90 0.36
CA PHE A 36 6.29 2.07 0.28
C PHE A 36 6.65 0.73 -0.38
N VAL A 37 6.25 -0.37 0.23
CA VAL A 37 6.42 -1.73 -0.31
C VAL A 37 5.06 -2.39 -0.38
N LEU A 38 4.65 -2.81 -1.57
CA LEU A 38 3.46 -3.63 -1.73
C LEU A 38 3.83 -5.08 -1.43
N ALA A 39 3.19 -5.67 -0.41
CA ALA A 39 3.38 -7.07 -0.07
C ALA A 39 2.23 -7.93 -0.63
N GLN A 40 2.56 -8.89 -1.49
CA GLN A 40 1.59 -9.81 -2.07
C GLN A 40 1.52 -11.09 -1.27
N ILE A 41 0.30 -11.47 -0.85
CA ILE A 41 0.06 -12.70 -0.09
C ILE A 41 0.22 -13.91 -0.99
N LYS A 42 1.05 -14.86 -0.53
CA LYS A 42 1.16 -16.21 -1.07
C LYS A 42 0.26 -17.13 -0.26
N TYR A 43 -0.77 -17.65 -0.90
CA TYR A 43 -1.67 -18.62 -0.28
C TYR A 43 -1.54 -19.99 -0.96
N ARG A 44 -2.10 -21.02 -0.36
CA ARG A 44 -2.03 -22.41 -0.86
C ARG A 44 -3.20 -22.71 -1.79
N GLY A 45 -2.93 -23.49 -2.80
CA GLY A 45 -3.89 -23.77 -3.85
C GLY A 45 -4.15 -22.57 -4.76
N GLY A 46 -5.05 -22.68 -5.74
CA GLY A 46 -5.36 -21.59 -6.65
C GLY A 46 -4.17 -21.08 -7.47
N ASP A 47 -4.21 -19.80 -7.83
CA ASP A 47 -3.15 -19.08 -8.55
C ASP A 47 -2.90 -17.71 -7.91
N TRP A 48 -2.20 -17.67 -6.80
CA TRP A 48 -1.92 -16.46 -6.03
C TRP A 48 -1.16 -15.36 -6.81
N ASN A 49 -0.63 -15.67 -7.99
CA ASN A 49 0.18 -14.73 -8.78
C ASN A 49 -0.17 -14.76 -10.29
N PRO A 50 -1.43 -14.48 -10.67
CA PRO A 50 -1.88 -14.54 -12.06
C PRO A 50 -1.23 -13.48 -12.96
N HIS A 51 -0.73 -12.39 -12.38
CA HIS A 51 -0.09 -11.26 -13.07
C HIS A 51 1.24 -10.90 -12.40
N PRO A 52 2.31 -11.68 -12.63
CA PRO A 52 3.58 -11.55 -11.91
C PRO A 52 4.29 -10.21 -12.11
N LEU A 53 4.07 -9.56 -13.23
CA LEU A 53 4.73 -8.30 -13.60
C LEU A 53 3.85 -7.05 -13.35
N ALA A 54 2.65 -7.21 -12.79
CA ALA A 54 1.67 -6.13 -12.63
C ALA A 54 2.14 -4.99 -11.71
N ILE A 55 2.89 -5.30 -10.66
CA ILE A 55 3.17 -4.33 -9.59
C ILE A 55 4.24 -3.32 -9.99
N THR A 56 5.24 -3.72 -10.77
CA THR A 56 6.29 -2.79 -11.24
C THR A 56 5.72 -1.58 -11.98
N PRO A 57 4.86 -1.74 -13.03
CA PRO A 57 4.27 -0.58 -13.70
C PRO A 57 3.37 0.28 -12.79
N LEU A 58 2.69 -0.34 -11.81
CA LEU A 58 1.90 0.43 -10.83
C LEU A 58 2.80 1.29 -9.93
N MET A 59 3.92 0.74 -9.45
CA MET A 59 4.88 1.49 -8.62
C MET A 59 5.56 2.60 -9.41
N ASP A 60 5.92 2.36 -10.65
CA ASP A 60 6.49 3.37 -11.54
C ASP A 60 5.51 4.54 -11.74
N GLU A 61 4.24 4.25 -11.99
CA GLU A 61 3.20 5.26 -12.16
C GLU A 61 2.90 6.01 -10.83
N LEU A 62 2.93 5.31 -9.69
CA LEU A 62 2.81 5.92 -8.36
C LEU A 62 3.93 6.94 -8.11
N MET A 63 5.19 6.57 -8.34
CA MET A 63 6.34 7.46 -8.16
C MET A 63 6.34 8.62 -9.16
N LEU A 64 5.88 8.36 -10.40
CA LEU A 64 5.78 9.40 -11.43
C LEU A 64 4.73 10.46 -11.08
N ARG A 65 3.61 10.07 -10.46
CA ARG A 65 2.46 10.95 -10.21
C ARG A 65 2.40 11.54 -8.83
N THR A 66 3.11 10.95 -7.88
CA THR A 66 3.06 11.36 -6.47
C THR A 66 4.46 11.60 -5.92
N SER A 67 4.56 12.07 -4.68
CA SER A 67 5.82 12.14 -3.95
C SER A 67 6.12 10.88 -3.12
N VAL A 68 5.35 9.81 -3.32
CA VAL A 68 5.56 8.54 -2.60
C VAL A 68 6.77 7.83 -3.22
N GLU A 69 7.78 7.58 -2.40
CA GLU A 69 8.87 6.68 -2.78
C GLU A 69 8.43 5.24 -2.59
N ALA A 70 8.55 4.41 -3.62
CA ALA A 70 8.11 3.02 -3.61
C ALA A 70 9.20 2.07 -4.12
N ALA A 71 9.20 0.85 -3.56
CA ALA A 71 9.96 -0.25 -4.15
C ALA A 71 9.26 -0.70 -5.45
N THR A 72 10.03 -0.82 -6.53
CA THR A 72 9.50 -1.23 -7.84
C THR A 72 9.08 -2.70 -7.88
N LEU A 73 9.69 -3.53 -7.04
CA LEU A 73 9.37 -4.94 -6.91
C LEU A 73 8.47 -5.17 -5.69
N LYS A 74 7.45 -6.02 -5.87
CA LYS A 74 6.63 -6.49 -4.76
C LYS A 74 7.44 -7.36 -3.80
N HIS A 75 7.04 -7.37 -2.55
CA HIS A 75 7.47 -8.38 -1.58
C HIS A 75 6.43 -9.52 -1.55
N GLU A 76 6.89 -10.76 -1.58
CA GLU A 76 6.01 -11.93 -1.50
C GLU A 76 6.04 -12.49 -0.09
N VAL A 77 4.87 -12.60 0.55
CA VAL A 77 4.76 -12.94 1.97
C VAL A 77 3.68 -14.00 2.20
N ALA A 78 3.97 -15.00 3.03
CA ALA A 78 2.95 -15.87 3.59
C ALA A 78 2.33 -15.21 4.83
N LEU A 79 1.08 -15.55 5.15
CA LEU A 79 0.42 -14.97 6.33
C LEU A 79 1.13 -15.29 7.65
N THR A 80 1.89 -16.38 7.70
CA THR A 80 2.66 -16.82 8.88
C THR A 80 4.09 -16.27 8.93
N ASP A 81 4.52 -15.51 7.94
CA ASP A 81 5.86 -14.94 7.93
C ASP A 81 6.02 -13.88 9.03
N SER A 82 7.16 -13.92 9.71
CA SER A 82 7.43 -13.06 10.88
C SER A 82 7.51 -11.57 10.54
N ASP A 83 7.78 -11.24 9.28
CA ASP A 83 7.92 -9.87 8.78
C ASP A 83 6.62 -9.30 8.18
N LEU A 84 5.51 -10.05 8.16
CA LEU A 84 4.22 -9.63 7.62
C LEU A 84 3.80 -8.24 8.13
N PHE A 85 3.96 -7.99 9.43
CA PHE A 85 3.56 -6.75 10.08
C PHE A 85 4.45 -5.54 9.74
N ASN A 86 5.56 -5.74 9.01
CA ASN A 86 6.37 -4.65 8.49
C ASN A 86 5.75 -4.00 7.24
N TYR A 87 4.75 -4.64 6.64
CA TYR A 87 4.11 -4.20 5.40
C TYR A 87 2.66 -3.82 5.67
N PRO A 88 2.34 -2.54 5.83
CA PRO A 88 0.98 -2.10 6.18
C PRO A 88 -0.04 -2.29 5.04
N PHE A 89 0.43 -2.53 3.82
CA PHE A 89 -0.40 -2.76 2.63
C PHE A 89 -0.18 -4.16 2.09
N LEU A 90 -1.19 -5.00 2.22
CA LEU A 90 -1.22 -6.33 1.63
C LEU A 90 -2.06 -6.36 0.35
N TYR A 91 -1.64 -7.18 -0.59
CA TYR A 91 -2.34 -7.44 -1.84
C TYR A 91 -2.59 -8.94 -1.98
N ILE A 92 -3.83 -9.33 -2.25
CA ILE A 92 -4.21 -10.70 -2.56
C ILE A 92 -4.98 -10.73 -3.87
N THR A 93 -4.60 -11.62 -4.76
CA THR A 93 -5.22 -11.78 -6.08
C THR A 93 -5.27 -13.24 -6.49
N GLY A 94 -6.15 -13.58 -7.43
CA GLY A 94 -6.24 -14.92 -8.00
C GLY A 94 -7.44 -15.09 -8.94
N LYS A 95 -7.49 -16.24 -9.62
CA LYS A 95 -8.60 -16.64 -10.52
C LYS A 95 -9.38 -17.80 -9.95
N TYR A 96 -8.70 -18.74 -9.33
CA TYR A 96 -9.28 -20.03 -8.94
C TYR A 96 -9.54 -20.10 -7.44
N GLU A 97 -10.39 -21.05 -7.05
CA GLU A 97 -10.62 -21.35 -5.64
C GLU A 97 -9.31 -21.81 -4.99
N PHE A 98 -9.04 -21.31 -3.80
CA PHE A 98 -7.83 -21.62 -3.03
C PHE A 98 -8.18 -22.39 -1.74
N GLU A 99 -7.16 -23.03 -1.15
CA GLU A 99 -7.32 -23.79 0.08
C GLU A 99 -7.75 -22.90 1.24
N PRO A 100 -8.58 -23.43 2.17
CA PRO A 100 -8.95 -22.68 3.37
C PRO A 100 -7.70 -22.27 4.18
N PHE A 101 -7.73 -21.05 4.70
CA PHE A 101 -6.73 -20.60 5.65
C PHE A 101 -6.76 -21.44 6.92
N THR A 102 -5.60 -21.70 7.50
CA THR A 102 -5.50 -22.29 8.82
C THR A 102 -6.07 -21.35 9.88
N GLN A 103 -6.32 -21.88 11.07
CA GLN A 103 -6.79 -21.04 12.18
C GLN A 103 -5.77 -19.95 12.55
N GLU A 104 -4.48 -20.28 12.49
CA GLU A 104 -3.38 -19.35 12.73
C GLU A 104 -3.37 -18.20 11.68
N GLU A 105 -3.49 -18.53 10.39
CA GLU A 105 -3.56 -17.54 9.29
C GLU A 105 -4.76 -16.59 9.46
N ILE A 106 -5.92 -17.12 9.88
CA ILE A 106 -7.11 -16.32 10.18
C ILE A 106 -6.86 -15.35 11.32
N GLU A 107 -6.26 -15.80 12.42
CA GLU A 107 -5.99 -14.96 13.59
C GLU A 107 -4.95 -13.88 13.28
N ILE A 108 -3.92 -14.21 12.53
CA ILE A 108 -2.91 -13.26 12.07
C ILE A 108 -3.54 -12.18 11.19
N LEU A 109 -4.31 -12.58 10.16
CA LEU A 109 -4.92 -11.62 9.23
C LEU A 109 -6.00 -10.78 9.92
N ARG A 110 -6.79 -11.37 10.81
CA ARG A 110 -7.74 -10.62 11.66
C ARG A 110 -7.02 -9.55 12.48
N ARG A 111 -5.94 -9.93 13.17
CA ARG A 111 -5.15 -9.01 13.98
C ARG A 111 -4.54 -7.92 13.11
N PHE A 112 -3.94 -8.27 11.97
CA PHE A 112 -3.36 -7.32 11.04
C PHE A 112 -4.37 -6.24 10.61
N LEU A 113 -5.55 -6.66 10.15
CA LEU A 113 -6.60 -5.75 9.66
C LEU A 113 -7.27 -4.94 10.79
N SER A 114 -7.34 -5.50 12.00
CA SER A 114 -7.93 -4.80 13.16
C SER A 114 -6.99 -3.74 13.76
N PHE A 115 -5.69 -3.82 13.49
CA PHE A 115 -4.69 -2.88 14.01
C PHE A 115 -4.14 -1.93 12.94
N GLY A 116 -4.90 -1.63 11.90
CA GLY A 116 -4.57 -0.61 10.92
C GLY A 116 -3.89 -1.13 9.64
N GLY A 117 -3.74 -2.43 9.48
CA GLY A 117 -3.31 -3.01 8.20
C GLY A 117 -4.40 -2.88 7.13
N PHE A 118 -3.99 -2.81 5.87
CA PHE A 118 -4.88 -2.70 4.71
C PHE A 118 -4.71 -3.88 3.77
N LEU A 119 -5.82 -4.41 3.26
CA LEU A 119 -5.85 -5.49 2.28
C LEU A 119 -6.58 -5.04 1.00
N LEU A 120 -5.83 -4.95 -0.09
CA LEU A 120 -6.41 -4.88 -1.43
C LEU A 120 -6.66 -6.30 -1.94
N VAL A 121 -7.90 -6.56 -2.30
CA VAL A 121 -8.31 -7.80 -2.94
C VAL A 121 -8.63 -7.53 -4.40
N ASP A 122 -8.06 -8.32 -5.30
CA ASP A 122 -8.23 -8.19 -6.75
C ASP A 122 -8.60 -9.54 -7.37
N ASP A 123 -9.84 -9.67 -7.83
CA ASP A 123 -10.29 -10.88 -8.52
C ASP A 123 -9.92 -10.80 -10.00
N ALA A 124 -8.95 -11.60 -10.39
CA ALA A 124 -8.49 -11.69 -11.77
C ALA A 124 -9.43 -12.50 -12.69
N LEU A 125 -10.46 -13.17 -12.15
CA LEU A 125 -11.52 -13.83 -12.92
C LEU A 125 -12.78 -12.97 -13.06
N GLY A 126 -13.15 -12.26 -11.99
CA GLY A 126 -14.33 -11.39 -11.96
C GLY A 126 -15.66 -12.15 -12.07
N GLN A 127 -15.74 -13.35 -11.51
CA GLN A 127 -16.95 -14.18 -11.57
C GLN A 127 -17.51 -14.39 -10.16
N GLN A 128 -18.58 -13.67 -9.86
CA GLN A 128 -19.21 -13.71 -8.53
C GLN A 128 -19.68 -15.12 -8.16
N GLY A 129 -19.38 -15.56 -6.95
CA GLY A 129 -19.76 -16.86 -6.39
C GLY A 129 -18.95 -18.04 -6.93
N TYR A 130 -17.90 -17.78 -7.73
CA TYR A 130 -17.09 -18.84 -8.34
C TYR A 130 -15.57 -18.54 -8.15
N GLY A 131 -14.76 -19.59 -8.17
CA GLY A 131 -13.31 -19.51 -8.15
C GLY A 131 -12.80 -18.70 -6.96
N PHE A 132 -11.98 -17.70 -7.23
CA PHE A 132 -11.37 -16.84 -6.21
C PHE A 132 -12.41 -16.12 -5.36
N ASP A 133 -13.48 -15.55 -5.95
CA ASP A 133 -14.55 -14.85 -5.21
C ASP A 133 -15.18 -15.74 -4.14
N LYS A 134 -15.51 -17.00 -4.50
CA LYS A 134 -16.09 -17.97 -3.57
C LYS A 134 -15.16 -18.25 -2.39
N ALA A 135 -13.88 -18.54 -2.66
CA ALA A 135 -12.90 -18.83 -1.63
C ALA A 135 -12.66 -17.61 -0.74
N LEU A 136 -12.50 -16.43 -1.34
CA LEU A 136 -12.27 -15.19 -0.61
C LEU A 136 -13.41 -14.86 0.36
N ARG A 137 -14.67 -14.92 -0.11
CA ARG A 137 -15.84 -14.63 0.75
C ARG A 137 -15.95 -15.63 1.89
N ARG A 138 -15.65 -16.91 1.65
CA ARG A 138 -15.55 -17.93 2.70
C ARG A 138 -14.53 -17.52 3.78
N GLU A 139 -13.32 -17.12 3.39
CA GLU A 139 -12.28 -16.76 4.34
C GLU A 139 -12.59 -15.46 5.06
N MET A 140 -13.11 -14.44 4.38
CA MET A 140 -13.49 -13.18 5.04
C MET A 140 -14.62 -13.39 6.07
N GLN A 141 -15.56 -14.29 5.81
CA GLN A 141 -16.58 -14.66 6.80
C GLN A 141 -16.00 -15.37 8.02
N ARG A 142 -14.92 -16.15 7.85
CA ARG A 142 -14.20 -16.79 8.97
C ARG A 142 -13.34 -15.79 9.75
N ILE A 143 -12.76 -14.80 9.06
CA ILE A 143 -11.94 -13.74 9.68
C ILE A 143 -12.83 -12.76 10.45
N PHE A 144 -13.93 -12.31 9.85
CA PHE A 144 -14.85 -11.33 10.41
C PHE A 144 -16.30 -11.85 10.41
N PRO A 145 -16.67 -12.78 11.30
CA PRO A 145 -18.05 -13.26 11.38
C PRO A 145 -19.02 -12.10 11.57
N GLY A 146 -20.06 -12.03 10.73
CA GLY A 146 -21.05 -10.95 10.76
C GLY A 146 -20.68 -9.68 9.98
N ASN A 147 -19.48 -9.60 9.38
CA ASN A 147 -19.12 -8.51 8.48
C ASN A 147 -18.99 -9.05 7.06
N GLU A 148 -19.95 -8.68 6.22
CA GLU A 148 -19.96 -9.07 4.80
C GLU A 148 -19.37 -7.95 3.94
N PHE A 149 -18.91 -8.30 2.74
CA PHE A 149 -18.59 -7.33 1.73
C PHE A 149 -19.83 -6.49 1.38
N LYS A 150 -19.68 -5.17 1.49
CA LYS A 150 -20.71 -4.20 1.11
C LYS A 150 -20.17 -3.28 0.03
N ARG A 151 -21.06 -2.89 -0.89
CA ARG A 151 -20.74 -1.88 -1.89
C ARG A 151 -20.29 -0.59 -1.20
N LEU A 152 -19.14 -0.05 -1.63
CA LEU A 152 -18.66 1.23 -1.15
C LEU A 152 -19.49 2.37 -1.75
N PRO A 153 -19.86 3.39 -0.97
CA PRO A 153 -20.56 4.56 -1.50
C PRO A 153 -19.66 5.36 -2.47
N SER A 154 -20.26 6.04 -3.44
CA SER A 154 -19.51 6.86 -4.42
C SER A 154 -18.67 7.96 -3.79
N GLY A 155 -19.04 8.42 -2.59
CA GLY A 155 -18.28 9.39 -1.80
C GLY A 155 -17.18 8.79 -0.92
N HIS A 156 -16.91 7.48 -1.00
CA HIS A 156 -15.89 6.84 -0.17
C HIS A 156 -14.50 7.43 -0.41
N ALA A 157 -13.71 7.57 0.66
CA ALA A 157 -12.39 8.19 0.61
C ALA A 157 -11.45 7.52 -0.41
N ALA A 158 -11.49 6.19 -0.52
CA ALA A 158 -10.70 5.44 -1.50
C ALA A 158 -10.92 5.86 -2.97
N LEU A 159 -12.09 6.42 -3.30
CA LEU A 159 -12.40 6.91 -4.65
C LEU A 159 -11.94 8.35 -4.90
N ARG A 160 -11.35 9.02 -3.89
CA ARG A 160 -10.96 10.44 -3.97
C ARG A 160 -9.69 10.78 -3.17
N SER A 161 -8.89 9.78 -2.80
CA SER A 161 -7.69 9.99 -1.99
C SER A 161 -6.62 10.81 -2.71
N TYR A 162 -6.50 10.63 -4.02
CA TYR A 162 -5.59 11.37 -4.89
C TYR A 162 -6.29 11.85 -6.16
N TYR A 163 -6.92 10.93 -6.90
CA TYR A 163 -7.77 11.22 -8.06
C TYR A 163 -9.24 11.19 -7.67
N LEU A 164 -10.05 12.09 -8.25
CA LEU A 164 -11.50 12.00 -8.13
C LEU A 164 -12.05 11.00 -9.15
N LEU A 165 -12.26 9.77 -8.72
CA LEU A 165 -12.73 8.70 -9.58
C LEU A 165 -14.25 8.67 -9.65
N ARG A 166 -14.78 8.62 -10.87
CA ARG A 166 -16.20 8.41 -11.16
C ARG A 166 -16.48 6.99 -11.68
N ARG A 167 -15.45 6.29 -12.09
CA ARG A 167 -15.46 4.93 -12.62
C ARG A 167 -14.27 4.19 -12.08
N ILE A 168 -14.38 2.88 -12.00
CA ILE A 168 -13.26 2.01 -11.67
C ILE A 168 -12.83 1.25 -12.92
N GLY A 169 -11.51 1.04 -13.07
CA GLY A 169 -10.93 0.33 -14.20
C GLY A 169 -10.68 -1.14 -13.91
N GLY A 170 -9.97 -1.78 -14.81
CA GLY A 170 -9.58 -3.20 -14.79
C GLY A 170 -9.49 -3.75 -16.21
N VAL A 171 -9.13 -5.01 -16.37
CA VAL A 171 -9.16 -5.67 -17.69
C VAL A 171 -10.60 -5.75 -18.20
N ARG A 172 -11.54 -6.03 -17.32
CA ARG A 172 -12.98 -6.06 -17.59
C ARG A 172 -13.75 -5.33 -16.51
N ILE A 173 -14.98 -4.96 -16.77
CA ILE A 173 -15.87 -4.37 -15.76
C ILE A 173 -16.89 -5.43 -15.33
N ALA A 174 -16.45 -6.37 -14.49
CA ALA A 174 -17.31 -7.38 -13.91
C ALA A 174 -18.23 -6.78 -12.84
N ASN A 175 -17.71 -5.86 -12.02
CA ASN A 175 -18.48 -5.08 -11.07
C ASN A 175 -18.09 -3.59 -11.21
N PRO A 176 -19.05 -2.69 -11.53
CA PRO A 176 -18.75 -1.26 -11.65
C PRO A 176 -18.51 -0.56 -10.30
N ASN A 177 -18.59 -1.27 -9.19
CA ASN A 177 -18.41 -0.75 -7.85
C ASN A 177 -17.33 -1.53 -7.11
N LEU A 178 -16.65 -0.87 -6.18
CA LEU A 178 -15.85 -1.55 -5.18
C LEU A 178 -16.75 -2.10 -4.07
N GLU A 179 -16.35 -3.22 -3.52
CA GLU A 179 -16.88 -3.73 -2.27
C GLU A 179 -15.83 -3.57 -1.15
N GLY A 180 -16.25 -3.59 0.11
CA GLY A 180 -15.34 -3.51 1.23
C GLY A 180 -15.93 -4.07 2.52
N ILE A 181 -15.06 -4.38 3.46
CA ILE A 181 -15.42 -4.70 4.85
C ILE A 181 -15.01 -3.51 5.70
N THR A 182 -16.01 -2.92 6.37
CA THR A 182 -15.79 -1.76 7.25
C THR A 182 -15.80 -2.21 8.71
N LEU A 183 -14.78 -1.80 9.46
CA LEU A 183 -14.63 -2.04 10.90
C LEU A 183 -14.62 -0.67 11.60
N GLY A 184 -15.70 -0.35 12.32
CA GLY A 184 -15.86 0.98 12.89
C GLY A 184 -15.90 2.08 11.81
N ASN A 185 -14.91 2.97 11.81
CA ASN A 185 -14.80 4.08 10.85
C ASN A 185 -13.82 3.79 9.69
N SER A 186 -13.16 2.65 9.70
CA SER A 186 -12.13 2.26 8.74
C SER A 186 -12.65 1.18 7.79
N THR A 187 -12.13 1.15 6.56
CA THR A 187 -12.41 0.10 5.58
C THR A 187 -11.09 -0.63 5.21
N PRO A 188 -10.59 -1.48 6.12
CA PRO A 188 -9.29 -2.13 5.95
C PRO A 188 -9.26 -3.17 4.83
N VAL A 189 -10.39 -3.59 4.31
CA VAL A 189 -10.46 -4.52 3.17
C VAL A 189 -11.25 -3.86 2.05
N ILE A 190 -10.62 -3.70 0.90
CA ILE A 190 -11.28 -3.22 -0.33
C ILE A 190 -11.11 -4.28 -1.43
N TYR A 191 -12.21 -4.59 -2.08
CA TYR A 191 -12.32 -5.64 -3.09
C TYR A 191 -12.73 -5.07 -4.44
N CYS A 192 -11.91 -5.35 -5.46
CA CYS A 192 -12.16 -5.07 -6.86
C CYS A 192 -12.30 -6.38 -7.63
N GLN A 193 -13.35 -6.50 -8.45
CA GLN A 193 -13.66 -7.71 -9.24
C GLN A 193 -13.32 -7.52 -10.74
N ASN A 194 -12.46 -6.57 -11.08
CA ASN A 194 -12.25 -6.14 -12.46
C ASN A 194 -10.88 -6.50 -13.04
N ASP A 195 -10.09 -7.31 -12.31
CA ASP A 195 -8.74 -7.69 -12.76
C ASP A 195 -7.82 -6.45 -12.92
N LEU A 196 -7.53 -5.82 -11.78
CA LEU A 196 -6.62 -4.66 -11.74
C LEU A 196 -5.21 -5.04 -12.14
N GLY A 197 -4.70 -6.16 -11.59
CA GLY A 197 -3.38 -6.68 -11.90
C GLY A 197 -3.18 -6.90 -13.38
N GLY A 198 -4.13 -7.51 -14.05
CA GLY A 198 -4.09 -7.69 -15.50
C GLY A 198 -4.08 -6.37 -16.28
N ALA A 199 -4.77 -5.33 -15.77
CA ALA A 199 -4.76 -4.01 -16.41
C ALA A 199 -3.43 -3.27 -16.22
N TRP A 200 -2.70 -3.51 -15.13
CA TRP A 200 -1.39 -2.92 -14.85
C TRP A 200 -0.25 -3.63 -15.56
N GLU A 201 -0.42 -4.92 -15.90
CA GLU A 201 0.67 -5.78 -16.34
C GLU A 201 1.22 -5.42 -17.72
N ARG A 202 2.55 -5.34 -17.79
CA ARG A 202 3.31 -5.26 -19.04
C ARG A 202 4.25 -6.46 -19.18
N ASP A 203 4.48 -6.86 -20.41
CA ASP A 203 5.52 -7.84 -20.72
C ASP A 203 6.94 -7.23 -20.59
N GLN A 204 7.97 -8.04 -20.77
CA GLN A 204 9.37 -7.60 -20.71
C GLN A 204 9.75 -6.60 -21.79
N LEU A 205 8.96 -6.49 -22.87
CA LEU A 205 9.15 -5.52 -23.95
C LEU A 205 8.39 -4.21 -23.70
N GLY A 206 7.62 -4.13 -22.60
CA GLY A 206 6.83 -2.97 -22.24
C GLY A 206 5.44 -2.91 -22.87
N ASN A 207 5.00 -3.95 -23.57
CA ASN A 207 3.66 -4.03 -24.14
C ASN A 207 2.64 -4.46 -23.06
N TRP A 208 1.40 -3.99 -23.21
CA TRP A 208 0.31 -4.46 -22.36
C TRP A 208 -0.02 -5.92 -22.64
N THR A 209 -0.03 -6.76 -21.59
CA THR A 209 -0.34 -8.20 -21.73
C THR A 209 -1.83 -8.46 -21.94
N ASN A 210 -2.70 -7.59 -21.42
CA ASN A 210 -4.15 -7.77 -21.48
C ASN A 210 -4.82 -6.54 -22.09
N PRO A 211 -5.70 -6.68 -23.10
CA PRO A 211 -6.54 -5.58 -23.57
C PRO A 211 -7.64 -5.26 -22.54
N CYS A 212 -7.83 -4.00 -22.22
CA CYS A 212 -8.95 -3.58 -21.38
C CYS A 212 -10.23 -3.42 -22.20
N SER A 213 -11.32 -4.04 -21.80
CA SER A 213 -12.59 -4.02 -22.52
C SER A 213 -13.77 -3.71 -21.58
N PRO A 214 -14.75 -2.91 -22.06
CA PRO A 214 -14.88 -2.28 -23.39
C PRO A 214 -14.17 -0.94 -23.55
N GLY A 215 -13.63 -0.33 -22.49
CA GLY A 215 -13.19 1.07 -22.47
C GLY A 215 -11.74 1.33 -22.89
N GLY A 216 -11.00 0.29 -23.31
CA GLY A 216 -9.63 0.43 -23.83
C GLY A 216 -8.68 1.14 -22.87
N GLU A 217 -7.84 2.01 -23.41
CA GLU A 217 -6.81 2.73 -22.64
C GLU A 217 -7.38 3.67 -21.57
N GLN A 218 -8.61 4.17 -21.73
CA GLN A 218 -9.24 4.95 -20.67
C GLN A 218 -9.55 4.08 -19.45
N GLN A 219 -10.07 2.88 -19.67
CA GLN A 219 -10.36 1.92 -18.61
C GLN A 219 -9.08 1.46 -17.90
N ARG A 220 -7.98 1.32 -18.62
CA ARG A 220 -6.65 1.07 -18.06
C ARG A 220 -6.16 2.22 -17.18
N ARG A 221 -6.27 3.47 -17.68
CA ARG A 221 -5.94 4.64 -16.85
C ARG A 221 -6.75 4.69 -15.58
N ASP A 222 -8.06 4.40 -15.66
CA ASP A 222 -8.92 4.35 -14.49
C ASP A 222 -8.46 3.26 -13.50
N ALA A 223 -7.90 2.13 -13.96
CA ALA A 223 -7.31 1.09 -13.11
C ALA A 223 -6.02 1.56 -12.41
N PHE A 224 -5.13 2.25 -13.09
CA PHE A 224 -3.93 2.85 -12.49
C PHE A 224 -4.30 3.92 -11.46
N HIS A 225 -5.22 4.81 -11.80
CA HIS A 225 -5.70 5.84 -10.87
C HIS A 225 -6.33 5.23 -9.62
N LEU A 226 -7.06 4.12 -9.77
CA LEU A 226 -7.60 3.39 -8.62
C LEU A 226 -6.48 2.79 -7.77
N GLY A 227 -5.50 2.12 -8.36
CA GLY A 227 -4.35 1.57 -7.63
C GLY A 227 -3.64 2.65 -6.79
N ILE A 228 -3.34 3.80 -7.39
CA ILE A 228 -2.74 4.95 -6.70
C ILE A 228 -3.65 5.45 -5.56
N ASN A 229 -4.94 5.59 -5.82
CA ASN A 229 -5.90 6.01 -4.80
C ASN A 229 -5.93 5.06 -3.59
N LEU A 230 -5.92 3.75 -3.83
CA LEU A 230 -5.95 2.74 -2.76
C LEU A 230 -4.67 2.76 -1.92
N ILE A 231 -3.51 2.98 -2.55
CA ILE A 231 -2.24 3.13 -1.84
C ILE A 231 -2.26 4.39 -0.97
N VAL A 232 -2.64 5.54 -1.54
CA VAL A 232 -2.73 6.81 -0.80
C VAL A 232 -3.77 6.72 0.31
N TYR A 233 -4.92 6.07 0.07
CA TYR A 233 -5.95 5.82 1.07
C TYR A 233 -5.38 5.04 2.26
N ALA A 234 -4.74 3.90 2.02
CA ALA A 234 -4.16 3.07 3.06
C ALA A 234 -3.09 3.82 3.87
N MET A 235 -2.21 4.58 3.21
CA MET A 235 -1.18 5.37 3.88
C MET A 235 -1.76 6.50 4.74
N THR A 236 -2.88 7.10 4.33
CA THR A 236 -3.48 8.25 5.05
C THR A 236 -4.44 7.82 6.15
N GLU A 237 -5.04 6.66 6.07
CA GLU A 237 -5.92 6.11 7.09
C GLU A 237 -5.10 5.75 8.34
N ASN A 238 -3.99 5.08 8.19
CA ASN A 238 -3.05 4.77 9.26
C ASN A 238 -2.49 6.04 9.95
N TYR A 239 -2.20 7.09 9.17
CA TYR A 239 -1.69 8.35 9.73
C TYR A 239 -2.70 9.06 10.64
N LYS A 240 -4.01 8.95 10.38
CA LYS A 240 -5.05 9.54 11.23
C LYS A 240 -5.19 8.81 12.56
N GLU A 241 -5.05 7.49 12.57
CA GLU A 241 -5.08 6.70 13.80
C GLU A 241 -3.83 6.91 14.64
N ASP A 242 -2.64 6.98 14.06
CA ASP A 242 -1.39 7.28 14.76
C ASP A 242 -1.41 8.66 15.45
N LEU A 243 -2.00 9.68 14.82
CA LEU A 243 -2.15 11.00 15.44
C LEU A 243 -3.08 10.99 16.67
N ILE A 244 -4.06 10.08 16.71
CA ILE A 244 -4.99 9.93 17.83
C ILE A 244 -4.36 9.10 18.95
N HIS A 245 -3.57 8.07 18.62
CA HIS A 245 -3.02 7.12 19.59
C HIS A 245 -1.66 7.51 20.19
N VAL A 246 -0.83 8.27 19.48
CA VAL A 246 0.48 8.73 19.98
C VAL A 246 0.40 9.44 21.34
N PRO A 247 -0.56 10.34 21.63
CA PRO A 247 -0.68 10.95 22.95
C PRO A 247 -1.01 9.94 24.06
N PHE A 248 -1.80 8.89 23.75
CA PHE A 248 -2.18 7.86 24.73
C PHE A 248 -1.04 6.86 25.00
N ILE A 249 -0.26 6.51 23.99
CA ILE A 249 0.90 5.63 24.12
C ILE A 249 2.01 6.34 24.94
N ARG A 250 2.29 7.62 24.67
CA ARG A 250 3.24 8.41 25.47
C ARG A 250 2.82 8.50 26.95
N LYS A 251 1.53 8.65 27.23
CA LYS A 251 1.01 8.75 28.60
C LYS A 251 1.10 7.44 29.39
N ARG A 252 1.18 6.28 28.71
CA ARG A 252 1.40 4.96 29.33
C ARG A 252 2.85 4.60 29.55
N LEU A 253 3.77 5.15 28.75
CA LEU A 253 5.21 4.93 28.87
C LEU A 253 5.87 5.87 29.92
N THR A 254 5.16 6.88 30.41
CA THR A 254 5.61 7.82 31.46
C THR A 254 5.00 7.53 32.83
N ARG A 255 4.38 6.40 33.02
CA ARG A 255 3.93 5.84 34.32
C ARG A 255 4.67 4.54 34.61
#